data_a56c24549621f860fb82534f3502aa93
#
_entry.id   a56c24549621f860fb82534f3502aa93
#
_cell.length_a   1.000
_cell.length_b   1.000
_cell.length_c   1.000
_cell.angle_alpha   90.00
_cell.angle_beta   90.00
_cell.angle_gamma   90.00
#
_symmetry.space_group_name_H-M   'P 1'
#
loop_
_entity.id
_entity.type
_entity.pdbx_description
1 polymer ?
#
loop_
_entity_poly.entity_id
_entity_poly.type
_entity_poly.pdbx_seq_one_letter_code
_entity_poly.pdbx_strand_id
1 'polypeptide(L)'
;METIGVLAHGLDTIYPSGHRDTAAKMVKQGGLLTEFPINTNADKVNFVRRNRIVAGMSDACIIVESAEKGGGLITTGIANSYGRDVFAFPGNIGLPYSIGCNNLIRDTKAQLITSAQDFVNAMGWEKDAKLREAKKQGIERQLFPDLSADEQHIVDILTTTNDLQINLLSAKSGFAIGKVSSLMFTLEMKGMVKSMAGGVCHLIMA
;
A
#
# COMPACT_ATOMS: atom_id res chain seq x y z
N MET A 1 -5.07 -14.92 14.57
CA MET A 1 -4.33 -14.08 13.63
C MET A 1 -4.03 -14.91 12.39
N GLU A 2 -4.43 -14.45 11.23
CA GLU A 2 -4.15 -15.10 9.97
C GLU A 2 -2.64 -15.14 9.73
N THR A 3 -2.14 -16.32 9.34
CA THR A 3 -0.69 -16.51 9.19
C THR A 3 -0.41 -17.35 7.96
N ILE A 4 0.48 -16.88 7.09
CA ILE A 4 0.91 -17.60 5.89
C ILE A 4 2.35 -18.08 6.10
N GLY A 5 2.57 -19.39 5.98
CA GLY A 5 3.89 -19.99 5.99
C GLY A 5 4.44 -20.12 4.58
N VAL A 6 5.50 -19.38 4.27
CA VAL A 6 6.20 -19.50 2.97
C VAL A 6 7.31 -20.52 3.13
N LEU A 7 7.24 -21.62 2.38
CA LEU A 7 8.16 -22.76 2.52
C LEU A 7 9.32 -22.68 1.54
N ALA A 8 10.43 -23.31 1.92
CA ALA A 8 11.65 -23.43 1.09
C ALA A 8 11.80 -24.85 0.47
N HIS A 9 10.70 -25.58 0.38
CA HIS A 9 10.61 -26.96 -0.11
C HIS A 9 9.20 -27.23 -0.67
N GLY A 10 8.97 -28.41 -1.24
CA GLY A 10 7.65 -28.81 -1.73
C GLY A 10 6.61 -28.97 -0.61
N LEU A 11 5.32 -28.97 -0.98
CA LEU A 11 4.19 -29.13 -0.03
C LEU A 11 4.01 -30.55 0.49
N ASP A 12 4.74 -31.52 -0.05
CA ASP A 12 4.72 -32.94 0.33
C ASP A 12 5.38 -33.23 1.67
N THR A 13 6.23 -32.31 2.17
CA THR A 13 6.94 -32.46 3.42
C THR A 13 6.83 -31.19 4.30
N ILE A 14 7.15 -31.34 5.59
CA ILE A 14 7.33 -30.19 6.51
C ILE A 14 8.72 -30.27 7.12
N TYR A 15 9.48 -29.20 6.94
CA TYR A 15 10.82 -29.06 7.51
C TYR A 15 10.92 -27.86 8.46
N PRO A 16 11.47 -28.02 9.66
CA PRO A 16 11.79 -29.31 10.30
C PRO A 16 10.52 -30.09 10.66
N SER A 17 10.62 -31.41 10.75
CA SER A 17 9.46 -32.30 10.98
C SER A 17 8.69 -31.99 12.26
N GLY A 18 9.36 -31.44 13.28
CA GLY A 18 8.74 -31.01 14.54
C GLY A 18 7.75 -29.85 14.37
N HIS A 19 7.71 -29.17 13.22
CA HIS A 19 6.76 -28.06 12.97
C HIS A 19 5.47 -28.51 12.27
N ARG A 20 5.22 -29.83 12.14
CA ARG A 20 4.01 -30.37 11.49
C ARG A 20 2.71 -29.87 12.15
N ASP A 21 2.65 -29.87 13.48
CA ASP A 21 1.47 -29.40 14.21
C ASP A 21 1.26 -27.89 14.03
N THR A 22 2.34 -27.11 13.98
CA THR A 22 2.29 -25.68 13.69
C THR A 22 1.76 -25.42 12.28
N ALA A 23 2.26 -26.18 11.30
CA ALA A 23 1.79 -26.09 9.92
C ALA A 23 0.29 -26.44 9.80
N ALA A 24 -0.16 -27.49 10.48
CA ALA A 24 -1.57 -27.87 10.52
C ALA A 24 -2.48 -26.80 11.15
N LYS A 25 -1.99 -26.10 12.19
CA LYS A 25 -2.69 -24.95 12.78
C LYS A 25 -2.73 -23.75 11.82
N MET A 26 -1.65 -23.47 11.12
CA MET A 26 -1.57 -22.37 10.14
C MET A 26 -2.58 -22.56 9.01
N VAL A 27 -2.71 -23.76 8.47
CA VAL A 27 -3.67 -24.07 7.39
C VAL A 27 -5.12 -23.79 7.80
N LYS A 28 -5.46 -23.90 9.09
CA LYS A 28 -6.83 -23.64 9.59
C LYS A 28 -7.21 -22.15 9.59
N GLN A 29 -6.25 -21.24 9.66
CA GLN A 29 -6.47 -19.80 9.81
C GLN A 29 -5.57 -18.94 8.91
N GLY A 30 -5.07 -19.53 7.85
CA GLY A 30 -4.17 -18.91 6.88
C GLY A 30 -3.79 -19.94 5.83
N GLY A 31 -2.49 -20.17 5.58
CA GLY A 31 -2.07 -21.12 4.57
C GLY A 31 -0.59 -21.44 4.57
N LEU A 32 -0.21 -22.37 3.71
CA LEU A 32 1.17 -22.67 3.35
C LEU A 32 1.37 -22.35 1.86
N LEU A 33 2.43 -21.65 1.54
CA LEU A 33 2.77 -21.23 0.19
C LEU A 33 4.19 -21.69 -0.16
N THR A 34 4.38 -22.19 -1.36
CA THR A 34 5.71 -22.46 -1.91
C THR A 34 5.75 -22.25 -3.42
N GLU A 35 6.91 -21.91 -3.94
CA GLU A 35 7.20 -21.93 -5.38
C GLU A 35 7.89 -23.22 -5.83
N PHE A 36 8.28 -24.06 -4.87
CA PHE A 36 9.04 -25.28 -5.18
C PHE A 36 8.12 -26.46 -5.51
N PRO A 37 8.46 -27.23 -6.54
CA PRO A 37 7.74 -28.48 -6.85
C PRO A 37 7.75 -29.47 -5.70
N ILE A 38 6.84 -30.44 -5.73
CA ILE A 38 6.86 -31.60 -4.83
C ILE A 38 8.19 -32.35 -4.96
N ASN A 39 8.61 -33.01 -3.89
CA ASN A 39 9.91 -33.68 -3.77
C ASN A 39 11.13 -32.72 -3.79
N THR A 40 10.94 -31.43 -3.60
CA THR A 40 12.05 -30.50 -3.39
C THR A 40 12.44 -30.46 -1.91
N ASN A 41 13.71 -30.77 -1.64
CA ASN A 41 14.23 -30.74 -0.27
C ASN A 41 14.47 -29.33 0.24
N ALA A 42 14.36 -29.15 1.56
CA ALA A 42 14.75 -27.92 2.24
C ALA A 42 16.28 -27.82 2.32
N ASP A 43 16.87 -26.87 1.60
CA ASP A 43 18.29 -26.58 1.64
C ASP A 43 18.56 -25.07 1.80
N LYS A 44 19.83 -24.73 2.10
CA LYS A 44 20.25 -23.34 2.34
C LYS A 44 19.91 -22.40 1.19
N VAL A 45 20.08 -22.85 -0.04
CA VAL A 45 19.85 -22.04 -1.24
C VAL A 45 18.37 -21.73 -1.38
N ASN A 46 17.50 -22.73 -1.15
CA ASN A 46 16.07 -22.58 -1.22
C ASN A 46 15.51 -21.64 -0.14
N PHE A 47 16.09 -21.64 1.07
CA PHE A 47 15.73 -20.67 2.10
C PHE A 47 16.03 -19.23 1.67
N VAL A 48 17.18 -18.99 1.06
CA VAL A 48 17.55 -17.67 0.55
C VAL A 48 16.64 -17.27 -0.61
N ARG A 49 16.38 -18.17 -1.55
CA ARG A 49 15.51 -17.94 -2.70
C ARG A 49 14.07 -17.59 -2.26
N ARG A 50 13.54 -18.35 -1.30
CA ARG A 50 12.19 -18.15 -0.77
C ARG A 50 12.02 -16.76 -0.13
N ASN A 51 13.05 -16.22 0.51
CA ASN A 51 12.96 -14.94 1.25
C ASN A 51 12.49 -13.77 0.38
N ARG A 52 12.71 -13.83 -0.94
CA ARG A 52 12.17 -12.82 -1.87
C ARG A 52 10.62 -12.80 -1.90
N ILE A 53 10.00 -13.96 -1.72
CA ILE A 53 8.53 -14.07 -1.68
C ILE A 53 8.04 -13.45 -0.37
N VAL A 54 8.68 -13.76 0.75
CA VAL A 54 8.34 -13.17 2.06
C VAL A 54 8.44 -11.64 1.99
N ALA A 55 9.57 -11.12 1.50
CA ALA A 55 9.77 -9.68 1.37
C ALA A 55 8.78 -9.02 0.39
N GLY A 56 8.50 -9.67 -0.74
CA GLY A 56 7.61 -9.12 -1.77
C GLY A 56 6.13 -9.09 -1.37
N MET A 57 5.69 -10.06 -0.57
CA MET A 57 4.31 -10.15 -0.08
C MET A 57 4.04 -9.30 1.17
N SER A 58 5.08 -8.79 1.83
CA SER A 58 4.96 -7.99 3.05
C SER A 58 4.91 -6.51 2.74
N ASP A 59 4.10 -5.75 3.48
CA ASP A 59 4.12 -4.29 3.45
C ASP A 59 5.37 -3.75 4.14
N ALA A 60 5.81 -4.42 5.21
CA ALA A 60 6.99 -4.06 5.96
C ALA A 60 7.72 -5.30 6.48
N CYS A 61 9.02 -5.14 6.76
CA CYS A 61 9.86 -6.15 7.39
C CYS A 61 10.35 -5.64 8.75
N ILE A 62 10.06 -6.38 9.81
CA ILE A 62 10.48 -6.02 11.18
C ILE A 62 11.52 -7.03 11.67
N ILE A 63 12.69 -6.54 12.09
CA ILE A 63 13.72 -7.34 12.73
C ILE A 63 13.73 -7.07 14.23
N VAL A 64 13.42 -8.11 15.00
CA VAL A 64 13.38 -8.03 16.47
C VAL A 64 14.77 -8.21 17.05
N GLU A 65 15.53 -9.19 16.54
CA GLU A 65 16.86 -9.52 16.99
C GLU A 65 17.65 -10.18 15.85
N SER A 66 18.93 -9.84 15.73
CA SER A 66 19.81 -10.46 14.74
C SER A 66 21.28 -10.32 15.12
N ALA A 67 22.04 -11.38 14.95
CA ALA A 67 23.50 -11.31 14.92
C ALA A 67 23.98 -10.54 13.67
N GLU A 68 25.26 -10.17 13.64
CA GLU A 68 25.89 -9.43 12.53
C GLU A 68 25.67 -10.06 11.14
N LYS A 69 25.59 -11.39 11.08
CA LYS A 69 25.37 -12.18 9.86
C LYS A 69 24.13 -13.06 9.96
N GLY A 70 23.05 -12.55 10.53
CA GLY A 70 21.80 -13.29 10.69
C GLY A 70 21.03 -13.46 9.38
N GLY A 71 20.31 -14.58 9.23
CA GLY A 71 19.47 -14.86 8.04
C GLY A 71 18.37 -13.82 7.79
N GLY A 72 17.84 -13.20 8.84
CA GLY A 72 16.88 -12.11 8.73
C GLY A 72 17.40 -10.90 7.97
N LEU A 73 18.72 -10.63 8.06
CA LEU A 73 19.35 -9.51 7.34
C LEU A 73 19.33 -9.70 5.81
N ILE A 74 19.28 -10.93 5.34
CA ILE A 74 19.11 -11.21 3.90
C ILE A 74 17.71 -10.77 3.46
N THR A 75 16.70 -11.10 4.23
CA THR A 75 15.32 -10.71 3.94
C THR A 75 15.16 -9.20 3.98
N THR A 76 15.76 -8.50 4.95
CA THR A 76 15.73 -7.03 5.00
C THR A 76 16.42 -6.38 3.80
N GLY A 77 17.53 -6.94 3.35
CA GLY A 77 18.22 -6.46 2.15
C GLY A 77 17.33 -6.58 0.90
N ILE A 78 16.60 -7.68 0.76
CA ILE A 78 15.64 -7.88 -0.33
C ILE A 78 14.44 -6.94 -0.18
N ALA A 79 13.88 -6.79 1.04
CA ALA A 79 12.78 -5.87 1.31
C ALA A 79 13.13 -4.43 0.92
N ASN A 80 14.29 -3.94 1.32
CA ASN A 80 14.81 -2.64 0.90
C ASN A 80 14.93 -2.52 -0.62
N SER A 81 15.41 -3.56 -1.32
CA SER A 81 15.52 -3.54 -2.78
C SER A 81 14.16 -3.50 -3.49
N TYR A 82 13.10 -3.95 -2.82
CA TYR A 82 11.72 -3.89 -3.31
C TYR A 82 10.98 -2.62 -2.88
N GLY A 83 11.66 -1.68 -2.22
CA GLY A 83 11.05 -0.46 -1.70
C GLY A 83 10.06 -0.72 -0.55
N ARG A 84 10.24 -1.82 0.19
CA ARG A 84 9.43 -2.11 1.37
C ARG A 84 10.05 -1.46 2.59
N ASP A 85 9.20 -0.99 3.50
CA ASP A 85 9.64 -0.43 4.76
C ASP A 85 10.32 -1.47 5.64
N VAL A 86 11.45 -1.10 6.23
CA VAL A 86 12.20 -1.97 7.14
C VAL A 86 12.32 -1.30 8.50
N PHE A 87 11.99 -2.06 9.53
CA PHE A 87 12.05 -1.61 10.93
C PHE A 87 12.94 -2.55 11.75
N ALA A 88 13.58 -2.01 12.78
CA ALA A 88 14.36 -2.82 13.70
C ALA A 88 14.20 -2.34 15.14
N PHE A 89 14.14 -3.31 16.06
CA PHE A 89 14.25 -3.03 17.48
C PHE A 89 15.71 -2.85 17.84
N PRO A 90 16.06 -1.76 18.57
CA PRO A 90 17.41 -1.58 19.06
C PRO A 90 17.70 -2.57 20.18
N GLY A 91 18.96 -2.98 20.30
CA GLY A 91 19.41 -3.80 21.41
C GLY A 91 20.65 -3.20 22.09
N ASN A 92 21.07 -3.82 23.18
CA ASN A 92 22.21 -3.33 23.96
C ASN A 92 23.50 -3.39 23.14
N ILE A 93 24.34 -2.36 23.29
CA ILE A 93 25.64 -2.29 22.65
C ILE A 93 26.55 -3.42 23.22
N GLY A 94 27.20 -4.12 22.32
CA GLY A 94 28.10 -5.22 22.68
C GLY A 94 27.46 -6.61 22.80
N LEU A 95 26.11 -6.71 22.75
CA LEU A 95 25.47 -8.02 22.70
C LEU A 95 25.50 -8.59 21.28
N PRO A 96 25.95 -9.85 21.07
CA PRO A 96 26.15 -10.46 19.76
C PRO A 96 24.87 -10.44 18.88
N TYR A 97 23.71 -10.68 19.46
CA TYR A 97 22.44 -10.74 18.74
C TYR A 97 21.75 -9.38 18.55
N SER A 98 22.30 -8.31 19.15
CA SER A 98 21.84 -6.93 18.94
C SER A 98 22.57 -6.24 17.78
N ILE A 99 23.76 -6.74 17.41
CA ILE A 99 24.65 -6.10 16.43
C ILE A 99 23.94 -5.91 15.08
N GLY A 100 23.24 -6.91 14.59
CA GLY A 100 22.56 -6.86 13.30
C GLY A 100 21.49 -5.76 13.23
N CYS A 101 20.63 -5.66 14.24
CA CYS A 101 19.61 -4.61 14.33
C CYS A 101 20.24 -3.22 14.47
N ASN A 102 21.22 -3.08 15.37
CA ASN A 102 21.89 -1.80 15.59
C ASN A 102 22.64 -1.31 14.34
N ASN A 103 23.25 -2.22 13.58
CA ASN A 103 23.89 -1.90 12.31
C ASN A 103 22.87 -1.45 11.25
N LEU A 104 21.72 -2.11 11.13
CA LEU A 104 20.66 -1.68 10.21
C LEU A 104 20.17 -0.25 10.53
N ILE A 105 19.99 0.06 11.82
CA ILE A 105 19.55 1.39 12.28
C ILE A 105 20.66 2.42 12.02
N ARG A 106 21.90 2.13 12.41
CA ARG A 106 23.05 3.01 12.20
C ARG A 106 23.26 3.35 10.72
N ASP A 107 23.12 2.36 9.85
CA ASP A 107 23.33 2.50 8.42
C ASP A 107 22.07 3.02 7.68
N THR A 108 21.06 3.47 8.41
CA THR A 108 19.77 3.98 7.87
C THR A 108 19.06 3.01 6.94
N LYS A 109 19.30 1.70 7.12
CA LYS A 109 18.64 0.61 6.37
C LYS A 109 17.36 0.11 7.03
N ALA A 110 17.13 0.50 8.28
CA ALA A 110 15.91 0.24 9.02
C ALA A 110 15.57 1.43 9.92
N GLN A 111 14.28 1.75 10.01
CA GLN A 111 13.78 2.70 10.99
C GLN A 111 13.74 2.04 12.37
N LEU A 112 14.21 2.77 13.40
CA LEU A 112 14.12 2.32 14.78
C LEU A 112 12.66 2.35 15.26
N ILE A 113 12.22 1.26 15.87
CA ILE A 113 10.95 1.18 16.62
C ILE A 113 11.20 0.55 17.98
N THR A 114 10.43 0.96 18.99
CA THR A 114 10.49 0.42 20.34
C THR A 114 9.19 -0.24 20.76
N SER A 115 8.13 -0.01 20.01
CA SER A 115 6.78 -0.51 20.29
C SER A 115 6.01 -0.81 19.01
N ALA A 116 4.90 -1.54 19.16
CA ALA A 116 3.94 -1.75 18.08
C ALA A 116 3.29 -0.43 17.64
N GLN A 117 3.12 0.52 18.58
CA GLN A 117 2.54 1.82 18.27
C GLN A 117 3.46 2.65 17.37
N ASP A 118 4.78 2.61 17.59
CA ASP A 118 5.75 3.29 16.72
C ASP A 118 5.64 2.76 15.28
N PHE A 119 5.50 1.45 15.12
CA PHE A 119 5.31 0.81 13.82
C PHE A 119 4.02 1.26 13.14
N VAL A 120 2.88 1.21 13.83
CA VAL A 120 1.58 1.61 13.29
C VAL A 120 1.59 3.09 12.88
N ASN A 121 2.21 3.95 13.68
CA ASN A 121 2.36 5.37 13.39
C ASN A 121 3.25 5.61 12.15
N ALA A 122 4.38 4.91 12.07
CA ALA A 122 5.31 5.02 10.94
C ALA A 122 4.66 4.56 9.62
N MET A 123 3.87 3.49 9.67
CA MET A 123 3.11 2.99 8.52
C MET A 123 1.87 3.84 8.18
N GLY A 124 1.48 4.79 9.03
CA GLY A 124 0.27 5.60 8.84
C GLY A 124 -1.05 4.84 9.00
N TRP A 125 -1.03 3.61 9.51
CA TRP A 125 -2.20 2.72 9.56
C TRP A 125 -3.32 3.21 10.47
N GLU A 126 -3.05 4.02 11.47
CA GLU A 126 -4.10 4.65 12.28
C GLU A 126 -4.96 5.63 11.47
N LYS A 127 -4.33 6.39 10.57
CA LYS A 127 -5.04 7.30 9.67
C LYS A 127 -5.95 6.52 8.73
N ASP A 128 -5.46 5.41 8.20
CA ASP A 128 -6.22 4.53 7.32
C ASP A 128 -7.36 3.81 8.06
N ALA A 129 -7.14 3.39 9.30
CA ALA A 129 -8.19 2.78 10.14
C ALA A 129 -9.32 3.79 10.42
N LYS A 130 -8.99 5.02 10.82
CA LYS A 130 -9.95 6.10 11.04
C LYS A 130 -10.70 6.46 9.74
N LEU A 131 -10.02 6.45 8.60
CA LEU A 131 -10.64 6.66 7.30
C LEU A 131 -11.62 5.54 6.91
N ARG A 132 -11.26 4.27 7.19
CA ARG A 132 -12.13 3.10 6.96
C ARG A 132 -13.34 3.11 7.89
N GLU A 133 -13.16 3.52 9.12
CA GLU A 133 -14.23 3.62 10.12
C GLU A 133 -15.19 4.77 9.77
N ALA A 134 -14.67 5.92 9.35
CA ALA A 134 -15.45 7.03 8.82
C ALA A 134 -16.27 6.63 7.59
N LYS A 135 -15.68 5.87 6.65
CA LYS A 135 -16.39 5.30 5.49
C LYS A 135 -17.49 4.32 5.90
N LYS A 136 -17.25 3.45 6.90
CA LYS A 136 -18.27 2.52 7.43
C LYS A 136 -19.42 3.23 8.12
N GLN A 137 -19.18 4.40 8.71
CA GLN A 137 -20.20 5.23 9.37
C GLN A 137 -20.97 6.13 8.38
N GLY A 138 -20.76 5.95 7.07
CA GLY A 138 -21.42 6.78 6.06
C GLY A 138 -20.90 8.22 6.01
N ILE A 139 -19.80 8.50 6.72
CA ILE A 139 -19.03 9.74 6.55
C ILE A 139 -18.18 9.52 5.28
N GLU A 140 -18.85 9.43 4.15
CA GLU A 140 -18.15 9.61 2.89
C GLU A 140 -17.56 11.01 2.93
N ARG A 141 -16.23 11.13 2.85
CA ARG A 141 -15.67 12.34 2.26
C ARG A 141 -16.37 12.43 0.91
N GLN A 142 -17.18 13.45 0.75
CA GLN A 142 -17.71 13.77 -0.56
C GLN A 142 -16.49 13.88 -1.46
N LEU A 143 -16.27 12.85 -2.27
CA LEU A 143 -15.24 12.84 -3.31
C LEU A 143 -15.57 13.89 -4.37
N PHE A 144 -16.79 14.41 -4.28
CA PHE A 144 -17.28 15.49 -5.10
C PHE A 144 -17.46 16.73 -4.21
N PRO A 145 -16.81 17.84 -4.53
CA PRO A 145 -17.08 19.10 -3.86
C PRO A 145 -18.58 19.41 -4.01
N ASP A 146 -19.19 19.99 -2.98
CA ASP A 146 -20.56 20.47 -3.07
C ASP A 146 -20.70 21.37 -4.29
N LEU A 147 -21.46 20.89 -5.27
CA LEU A 147 -21.73 21.63 -6.49
C LEU A 147 -22.99 22.48 -6.28
N SER A 148 -22.92 23.74 -6.65
CA SER A 148 -24.11 24.53 -6.78
C SER A 148 -25.04 23.97 -7.89
N ALA A 149 -26.31 24.33 -7.89
CA ALA A 149 -27.25 23.87 -8.92
C ALA A 149 -26.76 24.22 -10.35
N ASP A 150 -26.14 25.39 -10.51
CA ASP A 150 -25.58 25.82 -11.79
C ASP A 150 -24.34 25.00 -12.20
N GLU A 151 -23.47 24.68 -11.24
CA GLU A 151 -22.29 23.82 -11.49
C GLU A 151 -22.69 22.39 -11.84
N GLN A 152 -23.66 21.83 -11.10
CA GLN A 152 -24.22 20.52 -11.38
C GLN A 152 -24.80 20.45 -12.80
N HIS A 153 -25.53 21.48 -13.21
CA HIS A 153 -26.08 21.54 -14.55
C HIS A 153 -25.02 21.51 -15.66
N ILE A 154 -23.87 22.19 -15.45
CA ILE A 154 -22.75 22.14 -16.38
C ILE A 154 -22.11 20.73 -16.39
N VAL A 155 -21.96 20.11 -15.24
CA VAL A 155 -21.40 18.74 -15.12
C VAL A 155 -22.31 17.73 -15.81
N ASP A 156 -23.63 17.82 -15.64
CA ASP A 156 -24.59 16.91 -16.26
C ASP A 156 -24.55 17.00 -17.81
N ILE A 157 -24.39 18.21 -18.36
CA ILE A 157 -24.21 18.39 -19.80
C ILE A 157 -22.91 17.74 -20.28
N LEU A 158 -21.81 17.95 -19.57
CA LEU A 158 -20.51 17.38 -19.92
C LEU A 158 -20.46 15.85 -19.72
N THR A 159 -21.21 15.31 -18.77
CA THR A 159 -21.38 13.86 -18.60
C THR A 159 -22.08 13.23 -19.81
N THR A 160 -23.06 13.93 -20.37
CA THR A 160 -23.79 13.46 -21.56
C THR A 160 -22.99 13.65 -22.86
N THR A 161 -22.25 14.73 -22.96
CA THR A 161 -21.42 15.07 -24.13
C THR A 161 -20.15 15.75 -23.64
N ASN A 162 -19.05 14.98 -23.51
CA ASN A 162 -17.76 15.52 -23.11
C ASN A 162 -17.06 16.29 -24.24
N ASP A 163 -16.01 17.01 -23.94
CA ASP A 163 -15.17 17.74 -24.90
C ASP A 163 -15.94 18.82 -25.70
N LEU A 164 -16.84 19.55 -25.04
CA LEU A 164 -17.60 20.63 -25.67
C LEU A 164 -16.78 21.93 -25.69
N GLN A 165 -16.85 22.64 -26.81
CA GLN A 165 -16.40 24.05 -26.84
C GLN A 165 -17.29 24.92 -25.94
N ILE A 166 -16.71 25.91 -25.30
CA ILE A 166 -17.37 26.79 -24.34
C ILE A 166 -18.60 27.49 -24.94
N ASN A 167 -18.55 27.80 -26.22
CA ASN A 167 -19.70 28.39 -26.94
C ASN A 167 -20.88 27.41 -27.05
N LEU A 168 -20.59 26.14 -27.32
CA LEU A 168 -21.60 25.08 -27.39
C LEU A 168 -22.15 24.76 -26.01
N LEU A 169 -21.28 24.76 -24.99
CA LEU A 169 -21.67 24.58 -23.61
C LEU A 169 -22.59 25.71 -23.13
N SER A 170 -22.29 26.95 -23.51
CA SER A 170 -23.14 28.12 -23.27
C SER A 170 -24.52 27.97 -23.94
N ALA A 171 -24.55 27.54 -25.19
CA ALA A 171 -25.81 27.33 -25.92
C ALA A 171 -26.63 26.17 -25.32
N LYS A 172 -25.99 25.06 -24.91
CA LYS A 172 -26.70 23.92 -24.30
C LYS A 172 -27.16 24.18 -22.87
N SER A 173 -26.42 24.93 -22.08
CA SER A 173 -26.78 25.28 -20.69
C SER A 173 -27.79 26.42 -20.58
N GLY A 174 -27.95 27.21 -21.64
CA GLY A 174 -28.75 28.45 -21.61
C GLY A 174 -28.10 29.58 -20.80
N PHE A 175 -26.85 29.40 -20.34
CA PHE A 175 -26.15 30.42 -19.57
C PHE A 175 -25.33 31.33 -20.50
N ALA A 176 -25.24 32.60 -20.13
CA ALA A 176 -24.34 33.54 -20.82
C ALA A 176 -22.88 33.04 -20.72
N ILE A 177 -22.10 33.27 -21.76
CA ILE A 177 -20.73 32.76 -21.89
C ILE A 177 -19.82 33.16 -20.71
N GLY A 178 -20.00 34.39 -20.17
CA GLY A 178 -19.28 34.84 -18.98
C GLY A 178 -19.61 34.04 -17.74
N LYS A 179 -20.90 33.65 -17.57
CA LYS A 179 -21.31 32.76 -16.46
C LYS A 179 -20.71 31.37 -16.62
N VAL A 180 -20.73 30.82 -17.84
CA VAL A 180 -20.11 29.51 -18.12
C VAL A 180 -18.61 29.54 -17.85
N SER A 181 -17.88 30.59 -18.27
CA SER A 181 -16.46 30.76 -17.97
C SER A 181 -16.16 30.80 -16.46
N SER A 182 -16.98 31.51 -15.69
CA SER A 182 -16.85 31.56 -14.23
C SER A 182 -17.12 30.20 -13.58
N LEU A 183 -18.15 29.48 -14.01
CA LEU A 183 -18.47 28.14 -13.51
C LEU A 183 -17.38 27.13 -13.90
N MET A 184 -16.87 27.20 -15.13
CA MET A 184 -15.75 26.36 -15.57
C MET A 184 -14.49 26.59 -14.72
N PHE A 185 -14.16 27.85 -14.42
CA PHE A 185 -13.04 28.18 -13.53
C PHE A 185 -13.24 27.56 -12.13
N THR A 186 -14.42 27.71 -11.54
CA THR A 186 -14.73 27.14 -10.23
C THR A 186 -14.67 25.61 -10.24
N LEU A 187 -15.21 24.95 -11.28
CA LEU A 187 -15.16 23.51 -11.46
C LEU A 187 -13.73 23.01 -11.72
N GLU A 188 -12.90 23.78 -12.40
CA GLU A 188 -11.47 23.47 -12.61
C GLU A 188 -10.69 23.56 -11.30
N MET A 189 -10.95 24.57 -10.46
CA MET A 189 -10.39 24.67 -9.10
C MET A 189 -10.84 23.51 -8.19
N LYS A 190 -12.05 22.97 -8.42
CA LYS A 190 -12.58 21.79 -7.74
C LYS A 190 -12.03 20.47 -8.33
N GLY A 191 -11.23 20.52 -9.40
CA GLY A 191 -10.63 19.35 -10.05
C GLY A 191 -11.62 18.49 -10.86
N MET A 192 -12.82 19.00 -11.16
CA MET A 192 -13.88 18.28 -11.87
C MET A 192 -13.72 18.36 -13.38
N VAL A 193 -13.29 19.49 -13.88
CA VAL A 193 -13.14 19.78 -15.32
C VAL A 193 -11.76 20.32 -15.62
N LYS A 194 -11.38 20.30 -16.90
CA LYS A 194 -10.14 20.88 -17.41
C LYS A 194 -10.45 21.68 -18.66
N SER A 195 -9.94 22.91 -18.72
CA SER A 195 -9.96 23.71 -19.92
C SER A 195 -8.82 23.32 -20.85
N MET A 196 -9.15 22.94 -22.08
CA MET A 196 -8.19 22.52 -23.10
C MET A 196 -7.98 23.60 -24.17
N ALA A 197 -6.94 23.44 -24.99
CA ALA A 197 -6.68 24.33 -26.10
C ALA A 197 -7.89 24.43 -27.05
N GLY A 198 -8.15 25.62 -27.57
CA GLY A 198 -9.34 25.87 -28.41
C GLY A 198 -10.65 26.14 -27.65
N GLY A 199 -10.57 26.35 -26.34
CA GLY A 199 -11.74 26.60 -25.49
C GLY A 199 -12.64 25.39 -25.29
N VAL A 200 -12.06 24.18 -25.33
CA VAL A 200 -12.76 22.91 -25.10
C VAL A 200 -12.79 22.62 -23.61
N CYS A 201 -13.99 22.30 -23.10
CA CYS A 201 -14.25 21.94 -21.71
C CYS A 201 -14.30 20.42 -21.59
N HIS A 202 -13.37 19.85 -20.81
CA HIS A 202 -13.22 18.40 -20.60
C HIS A 202 -13.59 18.03 -19.15
N LEU A 203 -14.49 17.06 -18.98
CA LEU A 203 -14.83 16.49 -17.66
C LEU A 203 -13.82 15.41 -17.31
N ILE A 204 -13.12 15.55 -16.17
CA ILE A 204 -12.06 14.64 -15.71
C ILE A 204 -12.63 13.45 -14.95
N MET A 205 -13.74 13.65 -14.22
CA MET A 205 -14.42 12.61 -13.43
C MET A 205 -15.86 12.45 -13.95
N ALA A 206 -16.15 11.26 -14.41
CA ALA A 206 -17.51 10.79 -14.70
C ALA A 206 -17.86 9.68 -13.70
#